data_41295cf72ec26764e67b25da5a8d9224
#
_entry.id   41295cf72ec26764e67b25da5a8d9224
#
_cell.length_a   1.000
_cell.length_b   1.000
_cell.length_c   1.000
_cell.angle_alpha   90.00
_cell.angle_beta   90.00
_cell.angle_gamma   90.00
#
_symmetry.space_group_name_H-M   'P 1'
#
loop_
_entity.id
_entity.type
_entity.pdbx_description
1 polymer ?
#
loop_
_entity_poly.entity_id
_entity_poly.type
_entity_poly.pdbx_seq_one_letter_code
_entity_poly.pdbx_strand_id
1 'polypeptide(L)'
;MNLKLPEELNQILSFAREEAMRLGSYTVTGDHLFLAIIRHQENQAYGILTMLDLLLWQMKNLIESKEMGRTMIPPDQSDKLSLSEHAEKCLKAMYLEASKLGQATPNSLHLLLALLAIDNGIGVYWLRTKGVTDQTLRAYLKGELPLVVKGSQRKRALERKESIKNIDEQMDMALQAAKKQTGSKTGQQKDTSATPMLDMY
;
A
#
# COMPACT_ATOMS: atom_id res chain seq x y z
N MET A 1 30.68 -0.38 19.60
CA MET A 1 29.85 -1.60 19.44
C MET A 1 29.82 -1.98 17.97
N ASN A 2 30.51 -3.06 17.59
CA ASN A 2 30.37 -3.65 16.27
C ASN A 2 29.03 -4.40 16.25
N LEU A 3 27.96 -3.70 15.94
CA LEU A 3 26.65 -4.31 15.70
C LEU A 3 26.75 -5.12 14.41
N LYS A 4 26.82 -6.44 14.55
CA LYS A 4 26.81 -7.35 13.40
C LYS A 4 25.42 -7.29 12.76
N LEU A 5 25.33 -6.69 11.58
CA LEU A 5 24.08 -6.64 10.81
C LEU A 5 23.70 -8.05 10.33
N PRO A 6 22.41 -8.40 10.35
CA PRO A 6 21.91 -9.59 9.67
C PRO A 6 22.27 -9.59 8.18
N GLU A 7 22.37 -10.79 7.60
CA GLU A 7 22.79 -10.97 6.19
C GLU A 7 21.90 -10.20 5.22
N GLU A 8 20.57 -10.26 5.40
CA GLU A 8 19.58 -9.50 4.62
C GLU A 8 19.91 -7.99 4.58
N LEU A 9 20.22 -7.41 5.75
CA LEU A 9 20.54 -5.98 5.85
C LEU A 9 21.91 -5.65 5.27
N ASN A 10 22.90 -6.55 5.36
CA ASN A 10 24.18 -6.39 4.69
C ASN A 10 24.02 -6.34 3.17
N GLN A 11 23.19 -7.22 2.61
CA GLN A 11 22.90 -7.25 1.18
C GLN A 11 22.14 -5.98 0.74
N ILE A 12 21.15 -5.52 1.52
CA ILE A 12 20.45 -4.25 1.25
C ILE A 12 21.43 -3.08 1.27
N LEU A 13 22.37 -3.02 2.22
CA LEU A 13 23.38 -1.96 2.26
C LEU A 13 24.33 -2.03 1.06
N SER A 14 24.73 -3.22 0.64
CA SER A 14 25.53 -3.40 -0.58
C SER A 14 24.80 -2.86 -1.80
N PHE A 15 23.53 -3.24 -1.99
CA PHE A 15 22.71 -2.73 -3.08
C PHE A 15 22.48 -1.22 -3.00
N ALA A 16 22.33 -0.65 -1.78
CA ALA A 16 22.20 0.80 -1.62
C ALA A 16 23.45 1.56 -2.09
N ARG A 17 24.64 1.01 -1.82
CA ARG A 17 25.90 1.57 -2.34
C ARG A 17 25.97 1.47 -3.87
N GLU A 18 25.60 0.32 -4.44
CA GLU A 18 25.57 0.14 -5.88
C GLU A 18 24.57 1.10 -6.55
N GLU A 19 23.39 1.30 -5.96
CA GLU A 19 22.39 2.26 -6.46
C GLU A 19 22.91 3.70 -6.38
N ALA A 20 23.59 4.09 -5.29
CA ALA A 20 24.22 5.39 -5.17
C ALA A 20 25.29 5.60 -6.27
N MET A 21 26.15 4.60 -6.50
CA MET A 21 27.15 4.65 -7.57
C MET A 21 26.49 4.74 -8.95
N ARG A 22 25.47 3.93 -9.21
CA ARG A 22 24.73 3.94 -10.48
C ARG A 22 24.11 5.32 -10.75
N LEU A 23 23.63 5.99 -9.72
CA LEU A 23 23.01 7.31 -9.79
C LEU A 23 24.00 8.46 -9.64
N GLY A 24 25.31 8.18 -9.56
CA GLY A 24 26.37 9.20 -9.49
C GLY A 24 26.40 9.97 -8.17
N SER A 25 25.93 9.37 -7.07
CA SER A 25 25.95 9.96 -5.74
C SER A 25 27.02 9.35 -4.84
N TYR A 26 27.98 10.17 -4.38
CA TYR A 26 28.97 9.74 -3.39
C TYR A 26 28.38 9.62 -1.98
N THR A 27 27.09 9.94 -1.80
CA THR A 27 26.40 9.84 -0.52
C THR A 27 25.22 8.89 -0.64
N VAL A 28 25.24 7.82 0.16
CA VAL A 28 24.11 6.88 0.28
C VAL A 28 23.05 7.51 1.17
N THR A 29 21.88 7.80 0.60
CA THR A 29 20.73 8.42 1.28
C THR A 29 19.63 7.39 1.58
N GLY A 30 18.57 7.80 2.26
CA GLY A 30 17.38 6.98 2.46
C GLY A 30 16.72 6.52 1.16
N ASP A 31 16.76 7.35 0.11
CA ASP A 31 16.23 6.97 -1.21
C ASP A 31 17.02 5.79 -1.83
N HIS A 32 18.34 5.75 -1.65
CA HIS A 32 19.14 4.60 -2.09
C HIS A 32 18.84 3.33 -1.27
N LEU A 33 18.57 3.46 0.03
CA LEU A 33 18.10 2.35 0.87
C LEU A 33 16.74 1.82 0.40
N PHE A 34 15.81 2.70 0.00
CA PHE A 34 14.54 2.29 -0.61
C PHE A 34 14.74 1.55 -1.93
N LEU A 35 15.58 2.06 -2.81
CA LEU A 35 15.91 1.37 -4.08
C LEU A 35 16.50 -0.02 -3.82
N ALA A 36 17.36 -0.15 -2.81
CA ALA A 36 17.94 -1.41 -2.42
C ALA A 36 16.91 -2.41 -1.86
N ILE A 37 15.95 -1.96 -1.04
CA ILE A 37 14.83 -2.79 -0.55
C ILE A 37 14.01 -3.31 -1.74
N ILE A 38 13.71 -2.47 -2.72
CA ILE A 38 12.95 -2.86 -3.92
C ILE A 38 13.76 -3.85 -4.78
N ARG A 39 15.07 -3.64 -4.90
CA ARG A 39 15.95 -4.49 -5.71
C ARG A 39 16.16 -5.87 -5.11
N HIS A 40 16.28 -5.97 -3.80
CA HIS A 40 16.51 -7.23 -3.08
C HIS A 40 15.32 -8.19 -3.20
N GLN A 41 14.10 -7.70 -3.27
CA GLN A 41 12.81 -8.40 -3.41
C GLN A 41 12.50 -9.48 -2.36
N GLU A 42 13.46 -10.31 -1.97
CA GLU A 42 13.29 -11.39 -0.98
C GLU A 42 13.45 -10.86 0.46
N ASN A 43 12.65 -9.83 0.81
CA ASN A 43 12.68 -9.22 2.13
C ASN A 43 11.27 -8.81 2.61
N GLN A 44 11.11 -8.68 3.92
CA GLN A 44 9.81 -8.42 4.54
C GLN A 44 9.24 -7.04 4.17
N ALA A 45 10.08 -6.02 4.04
CA ALA A 45 9.64 -4.68 3.65
C ALA A 45 9.07 -4.68 2.23
N TYR A 46 9.75 -5.32 1.28
CA TYR A 46 9.26 -5.48 -0.08
C TYR A 46 7.94 -6.26 -0.12
N GLY A 47 7.83 -7.35 0.65
CA GLY A 47 6.61 -8.14 0.78
C GLY A 47 5.41 -7.30 1.22
N ILE A 48 5.58 -6.43 2.23
CA ILE A 48 4.52 -5.52 2.67
C ILE A 48 4.19 -4.47 1.60
N LEU A 49 5.19 -3.85 1.00
CA LEU A 49 4.97 -2.82 -0.03
C LEU A 49 4.24 -3.37 -1.26
N THR A 50 4.53 -4.61 -1.67
CA THR A 50 3.82 -5.29 -2.76
C THR A 50 2.41 -5.73 -2.38
N MET A 51 2.22 -6.21 -1.14
CA MET A 51 0.90 -6.57 -0.63
C MET A 51 -0.06 -5.36 -0.58
N LEU A 52 0.47 -4.15 -0.44
CA LEU A 52 -0.29 -2.89 -0.48
C LEU A 52 -0.68 -2.45 -1.91
N ASP A 53 -0.35 -3.23 -2.92
CA ASP A 53 -0.61 -2.91 -4.33
C ASP A 53 -0.03 -1.54 -4.75
N LEU A 54 1.16 -1.23 -4.22
CA LEU A 54 1.90 -0.01 -4.56
C LEU A 54 2.65 -0.20 -5.87
N LEU A 55 2.53 0.77 -6.76
CA LEU A 55 3.28 0.81 -8.02
C LEU A 55 4.72 1.27 -7.75
N LEU A 56 5.54 0.39 -7.17
CA LEU A 56 6.91 0.69 -6.73
C LEU A 56 7.81 1.23 -7.85
N TRP A 57 7.52 0.88 -9.10
CA TRP A 57 8.20 1.44 -10.26
C TRP A 57 8.01 2.96 -10.39
N GLN A 58 6.85 3.51 -9.98
CA GLN A 58 6.64 4.96 -9.97
C GLN A 58 7.56 5.65 -8.96
N MET A 59 7.69 5.07 -7.76
CA MET A 59 8.61 5.58 -6.74
C MET A 59 10.06 5.51 -7.23
N LYS A 60 10.46 4.38 -7.82
CA LYS A 60 11.79 4.21 -8.42
C LYS A 60 12.07 5.30 -9.44
N ASN A 61 11.17 5.51 -10.41
CA ASN A 61 11.34 6.53 -11.45
C ASN A 61 11.42 7.95 -10.87
N LEU A 62 10.67 8.25 -9.80
CA LEU A 62 10.75 9.56 -9.13
C LEU A 62 12.11 9.79 -8.45
N ILE A 63 12.65 8.77 -7.79
CA ILE A 63 13.99 8.84 -7.17
C ILE A 63 15.05 9.01 -8.26
N GLU A 64 15.00 8.20 -9.31
CA GLU A 64 15.97 8.24 -10.40
C GLU A 64 15.94 9.56 -11.17
N SER A 65 14.76 10.14 -11.37
CA SER A 65 14.61 11.43 -12.07
C SER A 65 15.31 12.60 -11.38
N LYS A 66 15.44 12.56 -10.05
CA LYS A 66 16.17 13.57 -9.28
C LYS A 66 17.68 13.56 -9.56
N GLU A 67 18.21 12.39 -9.86
CA GLU A 67 19.64 12.18 -10.08
C GLU A 67 20.01 12.20 -11.58
N MET A 68 19.04 12.49 -12.46
CA MET A 68 19.28 12.56 -13.92
C MET A 68 20.40 13.55 -14.25
N GLY A 69 21.29 13.11 -15.16
CA GLY A 69 22.42 13.91 -15.64
C GLY A 69 23.72 13.76 -14.85
N ARG A 70 23.71 12.99 -13.75
CA ARG A 70 24.95 12.63 -13.05
C ARG A 70 25.66 11.48 -13.74
N THR A 71 26.97 11.48 -13.69
CA THR A 71 27.81 10.40 -14.22
C THR A 71 27.93 9.29 -13.18
N MET A 72 27.74 8.05 -13.61
CA MET A 72 27.93 6.87 -12.78
C MET A 72 29.34 6.87 -12.14
N ILE A 73 29.42 6.52 -10.87
CA ILE A 73 30.68 6.39 -10.13
C ILE A 73 31.31 5.03 -10.48
N PRO A 74 32.56 4.98 -10.93
CA PRO A 74 33.21 3.72 -11.23
C PRO A 74 33.50 2.89 -9.97
N PRO A 75 33.54 1.54 -10.09
CA PRO A 75 33.66 0.62 -8.93
C PRO A 75 34.93 0.82 -8.08
N ASP A 76 36.02 1.29 -8.68
CA ASP A 76 37.28 1.59 -7.99
C ASP A 76 37.20 2.80 -7.03
N GLN A 77 36.08 3.53 -7.06
CA GLN A 77 35.81 4.65 -6.16
C GLN A 77 34.74 4.34 -5.11
N SER A 78 34.38 3.08 -4.94
CA SER A 78 33.38 2.64 -3.97
C SER A 78 33.74 2.94 -2.51
N ASP A 79 35.03 3.05 -2.20
CA ASP A 79 35.57 3.43 -0.88
C ASP A 79 35.29 4.89 -0.51
N LYS A 80 35.03 5.75 -1.50
CA LYS A 80 34.71 7.17 -1.30
C LYS A 80 33.23 7.40 -0.91
N LEU A 81 32.40 6.38 -0.97
CA LEU A 81 31.00 6.52 -0.61
C LEU A 81 30.81 6.65 0.90
N SER A 82 30.06 7.64 1.32
CA SER A 82 29.64 7.87 2.70
C SER A 82 28.13 7.67 2.88
N LEU A 83 27.70 7.42 4.12
CA LEU A 83 26.28 7.47 4.46
C LEU A 83 25.86 8.91 4.74
N SER A 84 24.66 9.29 4.37
CA SER A 84 24.06 10.55 4.83
C SER A 84 23.72 10.45 6.33
N GLU A 85 23.68 11.59 7.01
CA GLU A 85 23.30 11.63 8.42
C GLU A 85 21.94 10.96 8.70
N HIS A 86 20.96 11.17 7.80
CA HIS A 86 19.65 10.55 7.92
C HIS A 86 19.71 9.03 7.72
N ALA A 87 20.46 8.54 6.73
CA ALA A 87 20.65 7.11 6.52
C ALA A 87 21.32 6.44 7.74
N GLU A 88 22.33 7.07 8.32
CA GLU A 88 22.96 6.56 9.55
C GLU A 88 21.99 6.53 10.73
N LYS A 89 21.18 7.58 10.92
CA LYS A 89 20.13 7.62 11.94
C LYS A 89 19.11 6.51 11.75
N CYS A 90 18.67 6.25 10.51
CA CYS A 90 17.74 5.16 10.20
C CYS A 90 18.33 3.79 10.52
N LEU A 91 19.61 3.54 10.16
CA LEU A 91 20.30 2.29 10.48
C LEU A 91 20.49 2.07 12.00
N LYS A 92 20.67 3.12 12.76
CA LYS A 92 20.72 3.04 14.23
C LYS A 92 19.32 2.82 14.83
N ALA A 93 18.31 3.52 14.31
CA ALA A 93 16.95 3.47 14.82
C ALA A 93 16.24 2.13 14.52
N MET A 94 16.61 1.41 13.47
CA MET A 94 15.98 0.11 13.16
C MET A 94 16.12 -0.91 14.31
N TYR A 95 17.18 -0.82 15.12
CA TYR A 95 17.35 -1.67 16.32
C TYR A 95 16.29 -1.32 17.39
N LEU A 96 15.98 -0.03 17.55
CA LEU A 96 14.92 0.42 18.45
C LEU A 96 13.54 -0.04 17.94
N GLU A 97 13.35 -0.02 16.62
CA GLU A 97 12.10 -0.50 16.02
C GLU A 97 11.93 -2.01 16.22
N ALA A 98 12.99 -2.80 16.05
CA ALA A 98 12.97 -4.23 16.35
C ALA A 98 12.59 -4.48 17.83
N SER A 99 13.23 -3.78 18.75
CA SER A 99 12.91 -3.89 20.19
C SER A 99 11.46 -3.52 20.50
N LYS A 100 10.91 -2.44 19.90
CA LYS A 100 9.51 -2.03 20.08
C LYS A 100 8.51 -3.07 19.59
N LEU A 101 8.90 -3.88 18.61
CA LEU A 101 8.10 -4.98 18.06
C LEU A 101 8.41 -6.34 18.71
N GLY A 102 9.23 -6.35 19.78
CA GLY A 102 9.59 -7.57 20.51
C GLY A 102 10.52 -8.50 19.75
N GLN A 103 11.24 -7.99 18.75
CA GLN A 103 12.19 -8.77 17.95
C GLN A 103 13.63 -8.51 18.39
N ALA A 104 14.41 -9.58 18.56
CA ALA A 104 15.80 -9.49 19.01
C ALA A 104 16.75 -8.99 17.92
N THR A 105 16.44 -9.28 16.65
CA THR A 105 17.27 -8.90 15.49
C THR A 105 16.48 -8.03 14.53
N PRO A 106 17.06 -6.91 14.05
CA PRO A 106 16.42 -6.09 13.04
C PRO A 106 16.39 -6.79 11.67
N ASN A 107 15.43 -6.42 10.84
CA ASN A 107 15.30 -6.84 9.45
C ASN A 107 14.88 -5.64 8.58
N SER A 108 14.62 -5.86 7.30
CA SER A 108 14.21 -4.82 6.34
C SER A 108 12.94 -4.07 6.74
N LEU A 109 12.01 -4.71 7.43
CA LEU A 109 10.80 -4.06 7.92
C LEU A 109 11.10 -2.99 8.98
N HIS A 110 12.03 -3.27 9.90
CA HIS A 110 12.46 -2.29 10.90
C HIS A 110 13.22 -1.12 10.26
N LEU A 111 14.01 -1.41 9.21
CA LEU A 111 14.64 -0.37 8.40
C LEU A 111 13.59 0.50 7.70
N LEU A 112 12.54 -0.10 7.10
CA LEU A 112 11.43 0.63 6.48
C LEU A 112 10.71 1.52 7.49
N LEU A 113 10.43 1.03 8.71
CA LEU A 113 9.82 1.83 9.79
C LEU A 113 10.71 3.01 10.19
N ALA A 114 12.02 2.78 10.33
CA ALA A 114 12.99 3.83 10.67
C ALA A 114 13.07 4.89 9.55
N LEU A 115 13.07 4.47 8.28
CA LEU A 115 13.01 5.38 7.14
C LEU A 115 11.74 6.23 7.16
N LEU A 116 10.58 5.62 7.34
CA LEU A 116 9.30 6.35 7.41
C LEU A 116 9.23 7.34 8.58
N ALA A 117 9.90 7.05 9.70
CA ALA A 117 9.91 7.90 10.88
C ALA A 117 10.90 9.08 10.80
N ILE A 118 12.06 8.87 10.20
CA ILE A 118 13.21 9.78 10.30
C ILE A 118 13.53 10.45 8.98
N ASP A 119 13.46 9.71 7.86
CA ASP A 119 13.87 10.23 6.57
C ASP A 119 12.82 11.16 5.96
N ASN A 120 13.27 12.04 5.09
CA ASN A 120 12.44 12.99 4.35
C ASN A 120 12.69 12.95 2.83
N GLY A 121 13.29 11.85 2.35
CA GLY A 121 13.56 11.61 0.94
C GLY A 121 12.30 11.46 0.09
N ILE A 122 12.50 11.32 -1.21
CA ILE A 122 11.43 11.18 -2.21
C ILE A 122 10.61 9.90 -1.96
N GLY A 123 11.28 8.79 -1.63
CA GLY A 123 10.63 7.52 -1.33
C GLY A 123 9.66 7.63 -0.15
N VAL A 124 10.09 8.28 0.95
CA VAL A 124 9.22 8.53 2.12
C VAL A 124 8.06 9.45 1.78
N TYR A 125 8.34 10.56 1.09
CA TYR A 125 7.30 11.49 0.66
C TYR A 125 6.24 10.77 -0.19
N TRP A 126 6.68 9.98 -1.18
CA TRP A 126 5.77 9.23 -2.04
C TRP A 126 4.90 8.24 -1.24
N LEU A 127 5.48 7.47 -0.31
CA LEU A 127 4.73 6.55 0.55
C LEU A 127 3.70 7.28 1.42
N ARG A 128 4.05 8.43 1.98
CA ARG A 128 3.13 9.28 2.76
C ARG A 128 1.96 9.77 1.91
N THR A 129 2.17 10.13 0.65
CA THR A 129 1.05 10.50 -0.26
C THR A 129 0.07 9.35 -0.49
N LYS A 130 0.54 8.10 -0.37
CA LYS A 130 -0.28 6.88 -0.45
C LYS A 130 -0.94 6.50 0.89
N GLY A 131 -0.68 7.26 1.95
CA GLY A 131 -1.18 6.97 3.30
C GLY A 131 -0.33 5.96 4.08
N VAL A 132 0.85 5.60 3.57
CA VAL A 132 1.80 4.74 4.27
C VAL A 132 2.74 5.61 5.09
N THR A 133 2.52 5.64 6.40
CA THR A 133 3.35 6.33 7.39
C THR A 133 3.90 5.32 8.40
N ASP A 134 4.86 5.73 9.22
CA ASP A 134 5.36 4.89 10.32
C ASP A 134 4.22 4.50 11.29
N GLN A 135 3.30 5.42 11.57
CA GLN A 135 2.16 5.18 12.46
C GLN A 135 1.18 4.16 11.87
N THR A 136 0.77 4.34 10.58
CA THR A 136 -0.18 3.44 9.92
C THR A 136 0.43 2.05 9.73
N LEU A 137 1.72 1.96 9.43
CA LEU A 137 2.41 0.69 9.29
C LEU A 137 2.55 -0.03 10.64
N ARG A 138 2.86 0.69 11.74
CA ARG A 138 2.90 0.11 13.09
C ARG A 138 1.55 -0.42 13.54
N ALA A 139 0.47 0.36 13.34
CA ALA A 139 -0.89 -0.06 13.68
C ALA A 139 -1.30 -1.33 12.91
N TYR A 140 -0.92 -1.43 11.64
CA TYR A 140 -1.12 -2.64 10.85
C TYR A 140 -0.35 -3.84 11.41
N LEU A 141 0.93 -3.67 11.75
CA LEU A 141 1.76 -4.75 12.29
C LEU A 141 1.28 -5.26 13.66
N LYS A 142 0.64 -4.40 14.43
CA LYS A 142 -0.02 -4.77 15.70
C LYS A 142 -1.41 -5.39 15.52
N GLY A 143 -1.93 -5.41 14.29
CA GLY A 143 -3.30 -5.86 14.00
C GLY A 143 -4.40 -4.89 14.45
N GLU A 144 -4.03 -3.64 14.77
CA GLU A 144 -4.97 -2.62 15.28
C GLU A 144 -5.83 -2.03 14.15
N LEU A 145 -5.25 -1.85 12.96
CA LEU A 145 -5.92 -1.24 11.81
C LEU A 145 -5.52 -1.94 10.51
N PRO A 146 -6.45 -2.08 9.55
CA PRO A 146 -6.10 -2.50 8.20
C PRO A 146 -5.28 -1.39 7.52
N LEU A 147 -4.19 -1.76 6.86
CA LEU A 147 -3.40 -0.81 6.09
C LEU A 147 -4.09 -0.54 4.75
N VAL A 148 -4.69 0.64 4.63
CA VAL A 148 -5.44 1.08 3.43
C VAL A 148 -4.63 2.12 2.67
N VAL A 149 -4.27 1.79 1.44
CA VAL A 149 -3.49 2.67 0.56
C VAL A 149 -4.43 3.51 -0.32
N LYS A 150 -4.20 4.82 -0.36
CA LYS A 150 -4.95 5.73 -1.23
C LYS A 150 -4.67 5.39 -2.71
N GLY A 151 -5.72 5.09 -3.46
CA GLY A 151 -5.63 4.82 -4.90
C GLY A 151 -5.22 3.39 -5.27
N SER A 152 -5.15 2.46 -4.30
CA SER A 152 -4.92 1.05 -4.59
C SER A 152 -6.09 0.44 -5.36
N GLN A 153 -5.81 -0.51 -6.25
CA GLN A 153 -6.85 -1.22 -7.00
C GLN A 153 -7.75 -2.04 -6.06
N ARG A 154 -7.21 -2.55 -4.96
CA ARG A 154 -7.97 -3.24 -3.90
C ARG A 154 -9.02 -2.34 -3.27
N LYS A 155 -8.69 -1.07 -2.99
CA LYS A 155 -9.66 -0.11 -2.45
C LYS A 155 -10.79 0.12 -3.44
N ARG A 156 -10.48 0.34 -4.74
CA ARG A 156 -11.50 0.48 -5.79
C ARG A 156 -12.35 -0.76 -5.96
N ALA A 157 -11.78 -1.96 -5.81
CA ALA A 157 -12.51 -3.22 -5.87
C ALA A 157 -13.43 -3.43 -4.65
N LEU A 158 -13.00 -3.03 -3.45
CA LEU A 158 -13.82 -3.06 -2.23
C LEU A 158 -14.97 -2.06 -2.32
N GLU A 159 -14.70 -0.81 -2.71
CA GLU A 159 -15.72 0.23 -2.91
C GLU A 159 -16.75 -0.18 -3.97
N ARG A 160 -16.32 -0.84 -5.06
CA ARG A 160 -17.24 -1.42 -6.05
C ARG A 160 -18.09 -2.54 -5.48
N LYS A 161 -17.52 -3.45 -4.70
CA LYS A 161 -18.27 -4.55 -4.06
C LYS A 161 -19.32 -4.03 -3.07
N GLU A 162 -18.96 -3.03 -2.24
CA GLU A 162 -19.91 -2.38 -1.34
C GLU A 162 -21.02 -1.64 -2.09
N SER A 163 -20.66 -0.93 -3.17
CA SER A 163 -21.66 -0.25 -4.01
C SER A 163 -22.63 -1.24 -4.67
N ILE A 164 -22.14 -2.36 -5.19
CA ILE A 164 -22.96 -3.43 -5.77
C ILE A 164 -23.90 -4.02 -4.70
N LYS A 165 -23.37 -4.36 -3.52
CA LYS A 165 -24.16 -4.89 -2.42
C LYS A 165 -25.28 -3.93 -1.98
N ASN A 166 -24.99 -2.64 -1.89
CA ASN A 166 -26.01 -1.62 -1.56
C ASN A 166 -27.08 -1.50 -2.65
N ILE A 167 -26.73 -1.65 -3.94
CA ILE A 167 -27.69 -1.65 -5.04
C ILE A 167 -28.57 -2.90 -4.99
N ASP A 168 -28.01 -4.08 -4.74
CA ASP A 168 -28.77 -5.33 -4.62
C ASP A 168 -29.76 -5.25 -3.44
N GLU A 169 -29.34 -4.74 -2.29
CA GLU A 169 -30.23 -4.55 -1.12
C GLU A 169 -31.35 -3.55 -1.42
N GLN A 170 -31.08 -2.46 -2.16
CA GLN A 170 -32.12 -1.52 -2.57
C GLN A 170 -33.09 -2.11 -3.60
N MET A 171 -32.60 -2.92 -4.53
CA MET A 171 -33.44 -3.63 -5.49
C MET A 171 -34.37 -4.65 -4.79
N ASP A 172 -33.83 -5.41 -3.84
CA ASP A 172 -34.65 -6.37 -3.07
C ASP A 172 -35.73 -5.69 -2.25
N MET A 173 -35.43 -4.56 -1.61
CA MET A 173 -36.42 -3.75 -0.90
C MET A 173 -37.49 -3.20 -1.85
N ALA A 174 -37.10 -2.71 -3.01
CA ALA A 174 -38.06 -2.22 -4.03
C ALA A 174 -38.96 -3.34 -4.58
N LEU A 175 -38.38 -4.54 -4.78
CA LEU A 175 -39.14 -5.71 -5.27
C LEU A 175 -40.15 -6.20 -4.22
N GLN A 176 -39.76 -6.19 -2.92
CA GLN A 176 -40.68 -6.52 -1.82
C GLN A 176 -41.81 -5.48 -1.68
N ALA A 177 -41.48 -4.19 -1.84
CA ALA A 177 -42.50 -3.13 -1.81
C ALA A 177 -43.50 -3.25 -2.99
N ALA A 178 -43.00 -3.57 -4.18
CA ALA A 178 -43.86 -3.81 -5.35
C ALA A 178 -44.77 -5.03 -5.17
N LYS A 179 -44.27 -6.13 -4.61
CA LYS A 179 -45.07 -7.34 -4.27
C LYS A 179 -46.18 -7.06 -3.24
N LYS A 180 -45.92 -6.19 -2.26
CA LYS A 180 -46.96 -5.77 -1.29
C LYS A 180 -48.06 -4.94 -1.90
N GLN A 181 -47.78 -4.13 -2.93
CA GLN A 181 -48.78 -3.33 -3.63
C GLN A 181 -49.65 -4.15 -4.57
N THR A 182 -49.11 -5.22 -5.18
CA THR A 182 -49.88 -6.09 -6.09
C THR A 182 -50.75 -7.12 -5.33
N GLY A 183 -50.38 -7.50 -4.09
CA GLY A 183 -51.16 -8.42 -3.25
C GLY A 183 -52.42 -7.78 -2.63
N SER A 184 -52.63 -6.46 -2.74
CA SER A 184 -53.76 -5.74 -2.15
C SER A 184 -54.92 -5.48 -3.13
N LYS A 185 -54.84 -5.92 -4.41
CA LYS A 185 -55.86 -5.67 -5.43
C LYS A 185 -56.67 -6.90 -5.87
N THR A 186 -56.55 -8.05 -5.22
CA THR A 186 -57.35 -9.24 -5.52
C THR A 186 -58.29 -9.54 -4.39
N GLY A 187 -59.32 -8.71 -4.22
CA GLY A 187 -60.37 -8.93 -3.21
C GLY A 187 -61.52 -7.94 -3.36
N GLN A 188 -62.22 -7.92 -4.50
CA GLN A 188 -63.62 -7.54 -4.63
C GLN A 188 -64.01 -7.51 -6.10
N GLN A 189 -64.50 -8.63 -6.59
CA GLN A 189 -65.52 -8.66 -7.64
C GLN A 189 -66.58 -9.66 -7.26
N LYS A 190 -67.66 -9.11 -6.68
CA LYS A 190 -68.90 -9.80 -6.49
C LYS A 190 -69.64 -9.91 -7.84
N ASP A 191 -70.18 -11.11 -8.02
CA ASP A 191 -71.20 -11.44 -9.01
C ASP A 191 -72.34 -10.41 -9.14
N THR A 192 -72.67 -10.06 -10.32
CA THR A 192 -74.06 -9.81 -10.74
C THR A 192 -74.21 -10.28 -12.14
N SER A 193 -74.90 -11.42 -12.29
CA SER A 193 -75.51 -11.93 -13.44
C SER A 193 -76.64 -10.99 -13.86
N ALA A 194 -76.73 -10.69 -15.16
CA ALA A 194 -77.95 -10.49 -15.83
C ALA A 194 -77.72 -10.38 -17.36
N THR A 195 -78.00 -11.42 -18.09
CA THR A 195 -78.33 -11.39 -19.48
C THR A 195 -79.68 -10.73 -19.66
N PRO A 196 -79.94 -10.02 -20.75
CA PRO A 196 -81.15 -10.30 -21.52
C PRO A 196 -80.86 -10.62 -23.02
N MET A 197 -81.43 -11.70 -23.43
CA MET A 197 -81.80 -11.98 -24.85
C MET A 197 -82.67 -10.88 -25.41
N LEU A 198 -82.49 -10.57 -26.67
CA LEU A 198 -83.58 -10.28 -27.65
C LEU A 198 -82.92 -10.15 -29.04
N ASP A 199 -83.14 -11.05 -29.87
CA ASP A 199 -84.09 -11.23 -30.99
C ASP A 199 -84.11 -10.09 -32.03
N MET A 200 -83.77 -10.53 -33.24
CA MET A 200 -84.42 -10.32 -34.53
C MET A 200 -84.55 -8.87 -35.07
N TYR A 201 -83.96 -8.56 -36.15
CA TYR A 201 -84.33 -8.66 -37.58
C TYR A 201 -83.13 -8.30 -38.44
#